data_4a557dc620ba6a6f6f6ec9ea236badb3
#
_entry.id   4a557dc620ba6a6f6f6ec9ea236badb3
#
_cell.length_a   1.000
_cell.length_b   1.000
_cell.length_c   1.000
_cell.angle_alpha   90.00
_cell.angle_beta   90.00
_cell.angle_gamma   90.00
#
_symmetry.space_group_name_H-M   'P 1'
#
loop_
_entity.id
_entity.type
_entity.pdbx_description
1 polymer ?
#
loop_
_entity_poly.entity_id
_entity_poly.type
_entity_poly.pdbx_seq_one_letter_code
_entity_poly.pdbx_strand_id
1 'polypeptide(L)'
;MTRVAYFCADPGVPVFGTKGSSVHVQEIVRAWRGTGADVTVYCARRGTDRPADLADLDVVEVTPKSATAGAAREQAIEDAALALVDEVLHRGCGLIYERYSLFSPALSVLAPVLDIPSVLEINAPLIEEQQRYRQLVDVKKAETVLRRNARTADVVACVSEPVVRWVLQRVPSARTVLVPNGVNIHRITPRQPGRRSPNHLTVAFVGTLKPWHGVPGLLHGVALANAQTPDPANRWRALVIGNGPVREDLERLAATLGVEARFTGAVPPDAVPGLLDDADAGAAPYPADVAGQDDYFSPLKVYEYMAAALPIIASAVGQIPSILEHGRTGILVPPGEPAAVAEALILLAGDPALRERLGTSARADAEQHFSWDGVLTRITHCLPPIRRAATQ
;
A
#
# COMPACT_ATOMS: atom_id res chain seq x y z
N MET A 1 12.00 8.28 25.62
CA MET A 1 11.04 7.66 24.69
C MET A 1 10.53 8.75 23.78
N THR A 2 10.63 8.59 22.47
CA THR A 2 10.17 9.62 21.53
C THR A 2 8.65 9.56 21.40
N ARG A 3 7.97 10.69 21.62
CA ARG A 3 6.53 10.78 21.40
C ARG A 3 6.27 11.19 19.96
N VAL A 4 5.62 10.33 19.17
CA VAL A 4 5.32 10.54 17.77
C VAL A 4 3.85 10.89 17.60
N ALA A 5 3.56 12.05 17.01
CA ALA A 5 2.23 12.39 16.53
C ALA A 5 2.10 11.96 15.06
N TYR A 6 1.35 10.87 14.81
CA TYR A 6 1.06 10.39 13.47
C TYR A 6 -0.26 10.97 12.96
N PHE A 7 -0.20 11.77 11.89
CA PHE A 7 -1.38 12.38 11.29
C PHE A 7 -1.91 11.59 10.09
N CYS A 8 -3.21 11.29 10.12
CA CYS A 8 -3.98 10.68 9.03
C CYS A 8 -5.29 11.47 8.85
N ALA A 9 -5.18 12.72 8.35
CA ALA A 9 -6.30 13.65 8.28
C ALA A 9 -7.21 13.46 7.05
N ASP A 10 -6.96 12.43 6.20
CA ASP A 10 -7.84 12.09 5.09
C ASP A 10 -9.03 11.23 5.59
N PRO A 11 -10.30 11.71 5.52
CA PRO A 11 -11.46 10.92 5.93
C PRO A 11 -11.71 9.69 5.05
N GLY A 12 -11.08 9.61 3.86
CA GLY A 12 -11.09 8.44 2.98
C GLY A 12 -10.21 7.29 3.46
N VAL A 13 -9.31 7.55 4.45
CA VAL A 13 -8.35 6.59 4.98
C VAL A 13 -8.65 6.32 6.47
N PRO A 14 -9.52 5.35 6.80
CA PRO A 14 -9.70 4.94 8.19
C PRO A 14 -8.40 4.29 8.72
N VAL A 15 -8.01 4.62 9.94
CA VAL A 15 -6.82 4.02 10.60
C VAL A 15 -6.99 2.50 10.70
N PHE A 16 -8.12 2.07 11.25
CA PHE A 16 -8.50 0.66 11.35
C PHE A 16 -9.43 0.28 10.22
N GLY A 17 -8.88 -0.24 9.15
CA GLY A 17 -9.58 -0.69 7.96
C GLY A 17 -8.77 -1.73 7.19
N THR A 18 -9.40 -2.31 6.17
CA THR A 18 -8.84 -3.43 5.40
C THR A 18 -8.22 -3.02 4.06
N LYS A 19 -8.33 -1.74 3.68
CA LYS A 19 -7.75 -1.25 2.42
C LYS A 19 -6.24 -1.03 2.55
N GLY A 20 -5.51 -1.12 1.46
CA GLY A 20 -4.06 -0.92 1.43
C GLY A 20 -3.59 0.38 2.10
N SER A 21 -4.34 1.48 1.96
CA SER A 21 -4.03 2.75 2.65
C SER A 21 -4.11 2.63 4.18
N SER A 22 -5.09 1.89 4.70
CA SER A 22 -5.24 1.63 6.14
C SER A 22 -4.16 0.67 6.64
N VAL A 23 -3.85 -0.38 5.88
CA VAL A 23 -2.75 -1.30 6.18
C VAL A 23 -1.43 -0.54 6.29
N HIS A 24 -1.16 0.36 5.34
CA HIS A 24 0.03 1.21 5.35
C HIS A 24 0.13 2.04 6.65
N VAL A 25 -0.95 2.73 7.07
CA VAL A 25 -0.99 3.48 8.33
C VAL A 25 -0.64 2.58 9.52
N GLN A 26 -1.27 1.41 9.60
CA GLN A 26 -1.05 0.45 10.68
C GLN A 26 0.40 -0.04 10.71
N GLU A 27 0.99 -0.33 9.56
CA GLU A 27 2.36 -0.84 9.48
C GLU A 27 3.42 0.23 9.83
N ILE A 28 3.24 1.49 9.42
CA ILE A 28 4.12 2.59 9.85
C ILE A 28 4.00 2.83 11.36
N VAL A 29 2.79 2.73 11.93
CA VAL A 29 2.59 2.83 13.38
C VAL A 29 3.30 1.68 14.10
N ARG A 30 3.20 0.44 13.60
CA ARG A 30 3.93 -0.72 14.14
C ARG A 30 5.45 -0.51 14.09
N ALA A 31 5.97 -0.05 12.95
CA ALA A 31 7.39 0.23 12.80
C ALA A 31 7.88 1.28 13.81
N TRP A 32 7.14 2.38 13.99
CA TRP A 32 7.45 3.36 15.03
C TRP A 32 7.42 2.75 16.45
N ARG A 33 6.40 1.98 16.80
CA ARG A 33 6.32 1.29 18.10
C ARG A 33 7.46 0.30 18.30
N GLY A 34 7.89 -0.37 17.22
CA GLY A 34 9.06 -1.26 17.20
C GLY A 34 10.36 -0.58 17.59
N THR A 35 10.50 0.73 17.36
CA THR A 35 11.66 1.53 17.84
C THR A 35 11.58 1.90 19.32
N GLY A 36 10.50 1.53 20.02
CA GLY A 36 10.22 1.96 21.39
C GLY A 36 9.59 3.36 21.47
N ALA A 37 9.11 3.93 20.37
CA ALA A 37 8.38 5.20 20.36
C ALA A 37 6.98 5.05 20.96
N ASP A 38 6.53 6.10 21.65
CA ASP A 38 5.14 6.27 22.07
C ASP A 38 4.37 6.99 20.93
N VAL A 39 3.41 6.30 20.33
CA VAL A 39 2.70 6.78 19.13
C VAL A 39 1.26 7.10 19.46
N THR A 40 0.86 8.35 19.23
CA THR A 40 -0.55 8.75 19.17
C THR A 40 -0.94 9.04 17.73
N VAL A 41 -2.03 8.45 17.26
CA VAL A 41 -2.57 8.69 15.92
C VAL A 41 -3.65 9.74 15.98
N TYR A 42 -3.51 10.80 15.20
CA TYR A 42 -4.47 11.88 15.02
C TYR A 42 -5.15 11.71 13.66
N CYS A 43 -6.46 11.46 13.63
CA CYS A 43 -7.11 11.07 12.39
C CYS A 43 -8.48 11.70 12.20
N ALA A 44 -8.88 11.83 10.93
CA ALA A 44 -10.23 12.22 10.55
C ALA A 44 -11.23 11.05 10.61
N ARG A 45 -10.72 9.81 10.63
CA ARG A 45 -11.53 8.60 10.71
C ARG A 45 -10.76 7.45 11.35
N ARG A 46 -11.27 6.96 12.49
CA ARG A 46 -10.67 5.82 13.19
C ARG A 46 -10.90 4.51 12.47
N GLY A 47 -12.12 4.22 12.04
CA GLY A 47 -12.51 2.89 11.54
C GLY A 47 -12.84 1.90 12.65
N THR A 48 -13.23 0.67 12.25
CA THR A 48 -13.78 -0.36 13.17
C THR A 48 -12.93 -1.62 13.26
N ASP A 49 -12.13 -1.93 12.22
CA ASP A 49 -11.41 -3.20 12.08
C ASP A 49 -10.05 -3.13 12.80
N ARG A 50 -10.08 -2.91 14.12
CA ARG A 50 -8.89 -2.70 14.95
C ARG A 50 -8.15 -4.01 15.18
N PRO A 51 -6.87 -4.14 14.74
CA PRO A 51 -6.06 -5.32 15.00
C PRO A 51 -5.76 -5.49 16.49
N ALA A 52 -5.64 -6.75 16.95
CA ALA A 52 -5.42 -7.07 18.36
C ALA A 52 -4.11 -6.48 18.90
N ASP A 53 -3.05 -6.47 18.12
CA ASP A 53 -1.74 -5.91 18.48
C ASP A 53 -1.70 -4.37 18.52
N LEU A 54 -2.75 -3.71 18.04
CA LEU A 54 -2.95 -2.27 18.13
C LEU A 54 -4.12 -1.91 19.08
N ALA A 55 -4.59 -2.84 19.91
CA ALA A 55 -5.72 -2.63 20.82
C ALA A 55 -5.49 -1.50 21.82
N ASP A 56 -4.25 -1.27 22.22
CA ASP A 56 -3.82 -0.23 23.16
C ASP A 56 -3.36 1.08 22.48
N LEU A 57 -3.39 1.15 21.14
CA LEU A 57 -2.96 2.35 20.42
C LEU A 57 -3.86 3.55 20.76
N ASP A 58 -3.24 4.64 21.20
CA ASP A 58 -3.96 5.90 21.43
C ASP A 58 -4.32 6.55 20.09
N VAL A 59 -5.62 6.81 19.90
CA VAL A 59 -6.18 7.38 18.66
C VAL A 59 -7.12 8.52 19.00
N VAL A 60 -6.74 9.71 18.58
CA VAL A 60 -7.55 10.93 18.64
C VAL A 60 -8.27 11.11 17.33
N GLU A 61 -9.59 11.08 17.35
CA GLU A 61 -10.41 11.23 16.16
C GLU A 61 -11.18 12.54 16.17
N VAL A 62 -11.05 13.31 15.09
CA VAL A 62 -11.91 14.47 14.80
C VAL A 62 -12.53 14.28 13.43
N THR A 63 -13.78 13.84 13.43
CA THR A 63 -14.53 13.62 12.18
C THR A 63 -14.94 14.95 11.58
N PRO A 64 -14.66 15.20 10.27
CA PRO A 64 -15.17 16.40 9.59
C PRO A 64 -16.69 16.51 9.71
N LYS A 65 -17.18 17.72 10.00
CA LYS A 65 -18.62 17.99 10.06
C LYS A 65 -19.28 17.57 8.75
N SER A 66 -20.48 16.99 8.85
CA SER A 66 -21.21 16.45 7.70
C SER A 66 -21.44 17.55 6.65
N ALA A 67 -20.64 17.51 5.59
CA ALA A 67 -20.82 18.27 4.37
C ALA A 67 -20.74 17.31 3.18
N THR A 68 -21.77 17.29 2.36
CA THR A 68 -21.97 16.23 1.38
C THR A 68 -21.05 16.37 0.15
N ALA A 69 -20.67 17.58 -0.26
CA ALA A 69 -19.85 17.82 -1.45
C ALA A 69 -19.26 19.25 -1.50
N GLY A 70 -18.37 19.48 -2.46
CA GLY A 70 -17.87 20.79 -2.84
C GLY A 70 -17.03 21.51 -1.77
N ALA A 71 -16.99 22.84 -1.85
CA ALA A 71 -16.16 23.69 -0.99
C ALA A 71 -16.45 23.50 0.52
N ALA A 72 -17.70 23.26 0.89
CA ALA A 72 -18.08 23.03 2.28
C ALA A 72 -17.46 21.74 2.85
N ARG A 73 -17.35 20.68 2.02
CA ARG A 73 -16.65 19.45 2.41
C ARG A 73 -15.16 19.68 2.59
N GLU A 74 -14.54 20.43 1.67
CA GLU A 74 -13.10 20.75 1.74
C GLU A 74 -12.79 21.58 2.99
N GLN A 75 -13.64 22.57 3.31
CA GLN A 75 -13.50 23.35 4.53
C GLN A 75 -13.68 22.50 5.80
N ALA A 76 -14.66 21.59 5.82
CA ALA A 76 -14.85 20.71 6.96
C ALA A 76 -13.65 19.76 7.22
N ILE A 77 -12.95 19.34 6.17
CA ILE A 77 -11.71 18.53 6.28
C ILE A 77 -10.59 19.40 6.90
N GLU A 78 -10.42 20.63 6.45
CA GLU A 78 -9.43 21.54 7.02
C GLU A 78 -9.73 21.87 8.49
N ASP A 79 -10.99 22.18 8.82
CA ASP A 79 -11.41 22.47 10.19
C ASP A 79 -11.13 21.30 11.13
N ALA A 80 -11.38 20.07 10.67
CA ALA A 80 -11.06 18.86 11.43
C ALA A 80 -9.53 18.67 11.62
N ALA A 81 -8.74 18.95 10.58
CA ALA A 81 -7.28 18.90 10.68
C ALA A 81 -6.73 19.95 11.66
N LEU A 82 -7.29 21.15 11.67
CA LEU A 82 -6.92 22.21 12.63
C LEU A 82 -7.32 21.84 14.06
N ALA A 83 -8.48 21.24 14.27
CA ALA A 83 -8.86 20.73 15.59
C ALA A 83 -7.92 19.61 16.09
N LEU A 84 -7.40 18.76 15.19
CA LEU A 84 -6.36 17.78 15.55
C LEU A 84 -5.02 18.47 15.89
N VAL A 85 -4.70 19.60 15.25
CA VAL A 85 -3.52 20.42 15.61
C VAL A 85 -3.63 20.93 17.04
N ASP A 86 -4.80 21.44 17.45
CA ASP A 86 -5.05 21.92 18.81
C ASP A 86 -4.86 20.80 19.84
N GLU A 87 -5.31 19.59 19.53
CA GLU A 87 -5.10 18.41 20.40
C GLU A 87 -3.61 18.08 20.58
N VAL A 88 -2.79 18.20 19.53
CA VAL A 88 -1.33 18.00 19.65
C VAL A 88 -0.69 19.10 20.46
N LEU A 89 -1.08 20.36 20.28
CA LEU A 89 -0.55 21.47 21.06
C LEU A 89 -0.81 21.30 22.57
N HIS A 90 -1.96 20.74 22.94
CA HIS A 90 -2.28 20.42 24.32
C HIS A 90 -1.47 19.25 24.89
N ARG A 91 -1.29 18.19 24.13
CA ARG A 91 -0.62 16.97 24.57
C ARG A 91 0.90 17.04 24.43
N GLY A 92 1.38 17.79 23.43
CA GLY A 92 2.77 17.85 23.01
C GLY A 92 3.24 16.57 22.32
N CYS A 93 4.25 16.69 21.47
CA CYS A 93 4.96 15.54 20.86
C CYS A 93 6.43 15.88 20.64
N GLY A 94 7.24 14.89 20.28
CA GLY A 94 8.66 15.04 19.98
C GLY A 94 9.00 14.85 18.50
N LEU A 95 8.03 14.43 17.69
CA LEU A 95 8.14 14.26 16.24
C LEU A 95 6.74 14.27 15.61
N ILE A 96 6.61 14.88 14.43
CA ILE A 96 5.41 14.80 13.61
C ILE A 96 5.68 13.92 12.40
N TYR A 97 4.79 12.96 12.17
CA TYR A 97 4.73 12.16 10.95
C TYR A 97 3.36 12.35 10.30
N GLU A 98 3.28 13.10 9.22
CA GLU A 98 2.02 13.36 8.53
C GLU A 98 1.94 12.56 7.22
N ARG A 99 0.92 11.70 7.13
CA ARG A 99 0.48 11.19 5.84
C ARG A 99 -0.25 12.28 5.08
N TYR A 100 0.31 12.72 3.96
CA TYR A 100 -0.22 13.82 3.16
C TYR A 100 -1.72 13.66 2.88
N SER A 101 -2.46 14.71 3.15
CA SER A 101 -3.86 14.91 2.77
C SER A 101 -4.08 16.32 2.23
N LEU A 102 -5.08 16.49 1.35
CA LEU A 102 -5.22 17.71 0.53
C LEU A 102 -5.34 19.01 1.33
N PHE A 103 -6.01 18.99 2.48
CA PHE A 103 -6.36 20.18 3.25
C PHE A 103 -5.83 20.17 4.70
N SER A 104 -4.89 19.29 5.03
CA SER A 104 -4.26 19.28 6.34
C SER A 104 -3.03 20.17 6.38
N PRO A 105 -3.03 21.29 7.12
CA PRO A 105 -1.87 22.12 7.32
C PRO A 105 -1.04 21.68 8.55
N ALA A 106 -1.33 20.52 9.15
CA ALA A 106 -0.84 20.12 10.47
C ALA A 106 0.68 20.23 10.60
N LEU A 107 1.42 19.63 9.68
CA LEU A 107 2.88 19.65 9.73
C LEU A 107 3.44 21.07 9.66
N SER A 108 2.95 21.90 8.72
CA SER A 108 3.44 23.28 8.55
C SER A 108 3.10 24.22 9.68
N VAL A 109 2.11 23.87 10.49
CA VAL A 109 1.74 24.61 11.71
C VAL A 109 2.54 24.12 12.91
N LEU A 110 2.55 22.81 13.16
CA LEU A 110 3.08 22.25 14.39
C LEU A 110 4.62 22.18 14.44
N ALA A 111 5.28 21.82 13.33
CA ALA A 111 6.72 21.63 13.34
C ALA A 111 7.50 22.91 13.73
N PRO A 112 7.16 24.11 13.19
CA PRO A 112 7.81 25.34 13.62
C PRO A 112 7.45 25.78 15.03
N VAL A 113 6.18 25.57 15.46
CA VAL A 113 5.71 26.01 16.79
C VAL A 113 6.35 25.19 17.90
N LEU A 114 6.51 23.89 17.67
CA LEU A 114 7.08 22.98 18.68
C LEU A 114 8.61 22.80 18.54
N ASP A 115 9.22 23.32 17.48
CA ASP A 115 10.66 23.13 17.13
C ASP A 115 11.07 21.65 17.15
N ILE A 116 10.31 20.82 16.45
CA ILE A 116 10.48 19.36 16.42
C ILE A 116 10.68 18.81 15.01
N PRO A 117 11.37 17.67 14.85
CA PRO A 117 11.51 16.96 13.58
C PRO A 117 10.17 16.60 12.95
N SER A 118 10.14 16.62 11.62
CA SER A 118 8.91 16.42 10.86
C SER A 118 9.10 15.61 9.59
N VAL A 119 8.17 14.69 9.34
CA VAL A 119 8.08 13.86 8.14
C VAL A 119 6.75 14.11 7.44
N LEU A 120 6.82 14.45 6.16
CA LEU A 120 5.66 14.45 5.27
C LEU A 120 5.74 13.22 4.36
N GLU A 121 4.80 12.30 4.50
CA GLU A 121 4.74 11.10 3.66
C GLU A 121 3.75 11.30 2.51
N ILE A 122 4.23 11.20 1.26
CA ILE A 122 3.41 11.39 0.06
C ILE A 122 3.33 10.08 -0.73
N ASN A 123 2.11 9.51 -0.74
CA ASN A 123 1.84 8.20 -1.36
C ASN A 123 1.21 8.30 -2.75
N ALA A 124 0.75 9.48 -3.15
CA ALA A 124 0.10 9.73 -4.43
C ALA A 124 0.04 11.23 -4.75
N PRO A 125 -0.08 11.62 -6.02
CA PRO A 125 -0.37 12.98 -6.46
C PRO A 125 -1.86 13.30 -6.22
N LEU A 126 -2.26 13.47 -4.96
CA LEU A 126 -3.66 13.55 -4.54
C LEU A 126 -4.46 14.68 -5.22
N ILE A 127 -3.79 15.76 -5.65
CA ILE A 127 -4.44 16.89 -6.35
C ILE A 127 -5.02 16.39 -7.69
N GLU A 128 -4.19 15.74 -8.49
CA GLU A 128 -4.59 15.19 -9.78
C GLU A 128 -5.58 14.02 -9.63
N GLU A 129 -5.35 13.14 -8.64
CA GLU A 129 -6.30 12.06 -8.35
C GLU A 129 -7.68 12.59 -7.99
N GLN A 130 -7.76 13.62 -7.14
CA GLN A 130 -9.02 14.18 -6.73
C GLN A 130 -9.73 14.89 -7.88
N GLN A 131 -8.98 15.62 -8.74
CA GLN A 131 -9.52 16.26 -9.92
C GLN A 131 -10.04 15.24 -10.95
N ARG A 132 -9.33 14.11 -11.12
CA ARG A 132 -9.64 13.12 -12.14
C ARG A 132 -10.80 12.19 -11.75
N TYR A 133 -10.79 11.72 -10.49
CA TYR A 133 -11.69 10.66 -10.04
C TYR A 133 -12.79 11.13 -9.10
N ARG A 134 -12.75 12.40 -8.67
CA ARG A 134 -13.69 13.00 -7.74
C ARG A 134 -13.88 14.49 -8.07
N GLN A 135 -14.30 15.27 -7.09
CA GLN A 135 -14.40 16.72 -7.20
C GLN A 135 -13.37 17.39 -6.31
N LEU A 136 -12.53 18.26 -6.89
CA LEU A 136 -11.66 19.19 -6.18
C LEU A 136 -12.06 20.61 -6.57
N VAL A 137 -12.54 21.39 -5.62
CA VAL A 137 -13.06 22.77 -5.84
C VAL A 137 -11.95 23.79 -5.64
N ASP A 138 -11.28 23.77 -4.50
CA ASP A 138 -10.21 24.71 -4.18
C ASP A 138 -8.82 24.12 -4.44
N VAL A 139 -8.48 24.02 -5.73
CA VAL A 139 -7.17 23.58 -6.20
C VAL A 139 -6.05 24.48 -5.64
N LYS A 140 -6.29 25.81 -5.56
CA LYS A 140 -5.27 26.76 -5.07
C LYS A 140 -4.93 26.52 -3.60
N LYS A 141 -5.92 26.23 -2.78
CA LYS A 141 -5.74 25.89 -1.37
C LYS A 141 -4.98 24.58 -1.23
N ALA A 142 -5.38 23.51 -1.96
CA ALA A 142 -4.69 22.23 -1.94
C ALA A 142 -3.21 22.37 -2.33
N GLU A 143 -2.89 23.13 -3.40
CA GLU A 143 -1.52 23.45 -3.80
C GLU A 143 -0.77 24.25 -2.73
N THR A 144 -1.43 25.20 -2.07
CA THR A 144 -0.82 26.00 -1.01
C THR A 144 -0.46 25.15 0.22
N VAL A 145 -1.35 24.26 0.64
CA VAL A 145 -1.13 23.35 1.75
C VAL A 145 0.03 22.40 1.44
N LEU A 146 0.03 21.76 0.28
CA LEU A 146 1.13 20.90 -0.17
C LEU A 146 2.47 21.63 -0.11
N ARG A 147 2.54 22.84 -0.71
CA ARG A 147 3.78 23.63 -0.78
C ARG A 147 4.28 24.04 0.59
N ARG A 148 3.40 24.41 1.49
CA ARG A 148 3.75 24.78 2.88
C ARG A 148 4.29 23.56 3.63
N ASN A 149 3.56 22.45 3.63
CA ASN A 149 3.99 21.23 4.31
C ASN A 149 5.32 20.72 3.76
N ALA A 150 5.47 20.63 2.42
CA ALA A 150 6.68 20.10 1.80
C ALA A 150 7.93 21.00 1.98
N ARG A 151 7.75 22.34 2.15
CA ARG A 151 8.85 23.26 2.50
C ARG A 151 9.25 23.17 3.96
N THR A 152 8.27 22.93 4.84
CA THR A 152 8.48 22.87 6.29
C THR A 152 9.06 21.53 6.71
N ALA A 153 8.64 20.44 6.09
CA ALA A 153 9.08 19.08 6.43
C ALA A 153 10.60 18.94 6.40
N ASP A 154 11.17 18.32 7.43
CA ASP A 154 12.58 17.93 7.43
C ASP A 154 12.85 16.81 6.43
N VAL A 155 11.88 15.93 6.24
CA VAL A 155 11.92 14.86 5.25
C VAL A 155 10.57 14.77 4.54
N VAL A 156 10.61 14.73 3.20
CA VAL A 156 9.45 14.40 2.36
C VAL A 156 9.63 13.00 1.82
N ALA A 157 9.01 12.02 2.47
CA ALA A 157 9.06 10.61 2.08
C ALA A 157 8.10 10.36 0.91
N CYS A 158 8.64 10.04 -0.25
CA CYS A 158 7.89 9.81 -1.47
C CYS A 158 7.91 8.33 -1.84
N VAL A 159 6.73 7.76 -2.12
CA VAL A 159 6.57 6.32 -2.36
C VAL A 159 7.17 5.85 -3.69
N SER A 160 7.43 6.77 -4.63
CA SER A 160 7.93 6.45 -5.97
C SER A 160 8.68 7.61 -6.61
N GLU A 161 9.53 7.33 -7.61
CA GLU A 161 10.21 8.35 -8.41
C GLU A 161 9.25 9.33 -9.10
N PRO A 162 8.11 8.92 -9.67
CA PRO A 162 7.12 9.87 -10.17
C PRO A 162 6.61 10.83 -9.09
N VAL A 163 6.39 10.35 -7.86
CA VAL A 163 5.97 11.22 -6.73
C VAL A 163 7.10 12.17 -6.33
N VAL A 164 8.36 11.72 -6.30
CA VAL A 164 9.52 12.62 -6.09
C VAL A 164 9.52 13.74 -7.12
N ARG A 165 9.42 13.42 -8.41
CA ARG A 165 9.38 14.41 -9.48
C ARG A 165 8.18 15.36 -9.33
N TRP A 166 7.01 14.83 -9.00
CA TRP A 166 5.78 15.59 -8.78
C TRP A 166 5.94 16.63 -7.65
N VAL A 167 6.59 16.26 -6.55
CA VAL A 167 6.90 17.17 -5.43
C VAL A 167 7.91 18.22 -5.84
N LEU A 168 9.04 17.81 -6.45
CA LEU A 168 10.13 18.73 -6.82
C LEU A 168 9.73 19.73 -7.90
N GLN A 169 8.81 19.39 -8.80
CA GLN A 169 8.23 20.34 -9.75
C GLN A 169 7.47 21.47 -9.05
N ARG A 170 6.86 21.21 -7.88
CA ARG A 170 6.10 22.19 -7.09
C ARG A 170 6.92 22.88 -6.02
N VAL A 171 7.86 22.18 -5.45
CA VAL A 171 8.72 22.62 -4.35
C VAL A 171 10.15 22.13 -4.59
N PRO A 172 10.95 22.82 -5.44
CA PRO A 172 12.32 22.40 -5.76
C PRO A 172 13.25 22.29 -4.55
N SER A 173 12.92 22.98 -3.44
CA SER A 173 13.69 22.94 -2.20
C SER A 173 13.26 21.84 -1.22
N ALA A 174 12.28 21.00 -1.58
CA ALA A 174 11.82 19.92 -0.71
C ALA A 174 12.94 18.86 -0.52
N ARG A 175 13.10 18.41 0.72
CA ARG A 175 14.07 17.37 1.08
C ARG A 175 13.46 15.98 0.87
N THR A 176 13.34 15.60 -0.39
CA THR A 176 12.69 14.33 -0.77
C THR A 176 13.59 13.13 -0.54
N VAL A 177 13.00 12.04 -0.09
CA VAL A 177 13.60 10.70 -0.04
C VAL A 177 12.66 9.70 -0.71
N LEU A 178 13.24 8.85 -1.58
CA LEU A 178 12.49 7.76 -2.20
C LEU A 178 12.37 6.60 -1.22
N VAL A 179 11.14 6.31 -0.81
CA VAL A 179 10.84 5.24 0.14
C VAL A 179 9.62 4.46 -0.34
N PRO A 180 9.82 3.41 -1.14
CA PRO A 180 8.73 2.52 -1.55
C PRO A 180 8.03 1.90 -0.35
N ASN A 181 6.82 1.39 -0.56
CA ASN A 181 6.10 0.65 0.46
C ASN A 181 6.92 -0.56 0.95
N GLY A 182 6.61 -1.01 2.15
CA GLY A 182 7.20 -2.19 2.75
C GLY A 182 6.20 -3.32 2.95
N VAL A 183 6.68 -4.36 3.62
CA VAL A 183 5.88 -5.49 4.07
C VAL A 183 6.28 -5.88 5.49
N ASN A 184 5.31 -6.40 6.25
CA ASN A 184 5.57 -6.96 7.56
C ASN A 184 6.01 -8.42 7.41
N ILE A 185 7.34 -8.63 7.38
CA ILE A 185 7.97 -9.94 7.22
C ILE A 185 7.77 -10.89 8.40
N HIS A 186 7.33 -10.37 9.56
CA HIS A 186 7.02 -11.16 10.74
C HIS A 186 5.57 -11.65 10.71
N ARG A 187 4.65 -10.85 10.15
CA ARG A 187 3.25 -11.22 9.98
C ARG A 187 3.03 -12.14 8.78
N ILE A 188 3.73 -11.86 7.67
CA ILE A 188 3.67 -12.69 6.46
C ILE A 188 4.95 -13.52 6.44
N THR A 189 4.80 -14.81 6.68
CA THR A 189 5.88 -15.79 6.71
C THR A 189 5.84 -16.69 5.48
N PRO A 190 6.96 -17.31 5.10
CA PRO A 190 6.98 -18.31 4.05
C PRO A 190 5.98 -19.43 4.33
N ARG A 191 5.33 -19.89 3.28
CA ARG A 191 4.36 -20.97 3.35
C ARG A 191 4.91 -22.21 4.06
N GLN A 192 4.08 -22.82 4.92
CA GLN A 192 4.42 -24.09 5.57
C GLN A 192 4.49 -25.25 4.55
N PRO A 193 5.52 -26.10 4.62
CA PRO A 193 5.58 -27.31 3.79
C PRO A 193 4.34 -28.21 3.99
N GLY A 194 3.83 -28.80 2.91
CA GLY A 194 2.74 -29.78 2.98
C GLY A 194 1.33 -29.23 2.79
N ARG A 195 1.12 -27.92 2.63
CA ARG A 195 -0.19 -27.33 2.33
C ARG A 195 -0.56 -27.31 0.84
N ARG A 196 0.27 -27.88 -0.05
CA ARG A 196 -0.06 -27.98 -1.47
C ARG A 196 -1.20 -28.95 -1.73
N SER A 197 -2.16 -28.53 -2.55
CA SER A 197 -3.09 -29.48 -3.13
C SER A 197 -2.34 -30.42 -4.09
N PRO A 198 -2.51 -31.75 -3.99
CA PRO A 198 -1.91 -32.66 -4.97
C PRO A 198 -2.61 -32.62 -6.33
N ASN A 199 -3.78 -31.99 -6.42
CA ASN A 199 -4.68 -32.09 -7.55
C ASN A 199 -4.75 -30.85 -8.44
N HIS A 200 -4.15 -29.74 -8.03
CA HIS A 200 -4.19 -28.46 -8.75
C HIS A 200 -3.20 -27.46 -8.17
N LEU A 201 -2.89 -26.42 -8.94
CA LEU A 201 -2.15 -25.24 -8.52
C LEU A 201 -3.09 -24.07 -8.28
N THR A 202 -2.70 -23.14 -7.40
CA THR A 202 -3.51 -21.97 -7.06
C THR A 202 -2.70 -20.70 -7.32
N VAL A 203 -3.25 -19.77 -8.13
CA VAL A 203 -2.71 -18.42 -8.29
C VAL A 203 -3.55 -17.43 -7.51
N ALA A 204 -2.91 -16.67 -6.61
CA ALA A 204 -3.58 -15.70 -5.76
C ALA A 204 -3.51 -14.28 -6.31
N PHE A 205 -4.61 -13.57 -6.19
CA PHE A 205 -4.69 -12.12 -6.31
C PHE A 205 -5.16 -11.51 -4.99
N VAL A 206 -4.45 -10.48 -4.48
CA VAL A 206 -4.83 -9.73 -3.27
C VAL A 206 -5.13 -8.29 -3.64
N GLY A 207 -6.28 -7.77 -3.20
CA GLY A 207 -6.58 -6.35 -3.31
C GLY A 207 -8.04 -6.00 -3.60
N THR A 208 -8.30 -4.69 -3.66
CA THR A 208 -9.62 -4.20 -4.04
C THR A 208 -9.92 -4.55 -5.50
N LEU A 209 -11.11 -5.05 -5.79
CA LEU A 209 -11.52 -5.43 -7.15
C LEU A 209 -11.95 -4.18 -7.93
N LYS A 210 -10.97 -3.55 -8.58
CA LYS A 210 -11.13 -2.37 -9.45
C LYS A 210 -10.80 -2.75 -10.90
N PRO A 211 -11.39 -2.08 -11.91
CA PRO A 211 -11.10 -2.36 -13.31
C PRO A 211 -9.61 -2.36 -13.64
N TRP A 212 -8.86 -1.41 -13.10
CA TRP A 212 -7.42 -1.22 -13.34
C TRP A 212 -6.49 -2.16 -12.54
N HIS A 213 -7.03 -3.10 -11.78
CA HIS A 213 -6.22 -4.12 -11.10
C HIS A 213 -6.02 -5.40 -11.93
N GLY A 214 -6.62 -5.48 -13.13
CA GLY A 214 -6.31 -6.48 -14.15
C GLY A 214 -6.76 -7.90 -13.86
N VAL A 215 -7.65 -8.14 -12.88
CA VAL A 215 -8.16 -9.49 -12.57
C VAL A 215 -8.79 -10.19 -13.79
N PRO A 216 -9.49 -9.48 -14.72
CA PRO A 216 -9.96 -10.11 -15.96
C PRO A 216 -8.82 -10.74 -16.76
N GLY A 217 -7.67 -10.05 -16.90
CA GLY A 217 -6.49 -10.59 -17.58
C GLY A 217 -5.92 -11.85 -16.92
N LEU A 218 -5.95 -11.90 -15.57
CA LEU A 218 -5.57 -13.12 -14.84
C LEU A 218 -6.52 -14.28 -15.16
N LEU A 219 -7.83 -14.06 -15.13
CA LEU A 219 -8.82 -15.12 -15.41
C LEU A 219 -8.69 -15.65 -16.83
N HIS A 220 -8.51 -14.77 -17.82
CA HIS A 220 -8.20 -15.18 -19.20
C HIS A 220 -6.87 -15.96 -19.28
N GLY A 221 -5.81 -15.51 -18.60
CA GLY A 221 -4.53 -16.20 -18.54
C GLY A 221 -4.65 -17.60 -17.95
N VAL A 222 -5.42 -17.76 -16.87
CA VAL A 222 -5.70 -19.07 -16.24
C VAL A 222 -6.45 -19.98 -17.23
N ALA A 223 -7.47 -19.48 -17.92
CA ALA A 223 -8.24 -20.24 -18.91
C ALA A 223 -7.33 -20.74 -20.04
N LEU A 224 -6.49 -19.84 -20.60
CA LEU A 224 -5.55 -20.17 -21.66
C LEU A 224 -4.48 -21.17 -21.22
N ALA A 225 -3.96 -21.04 -20.01
CA ALA A 225 -3.00 -21.98 -19.44
C ALA A 225 -3.63 -23.37 -19.27
N ASN A 226 -4.83 -23.44 -18.71
CA ASN A 226 -5.53 -24.71 -18.47
C ASN A 226 -5.92 -25.43 -19.77
N ALA A 227 -6.23 -24.69 -20.84
CA ALA A 227 -6.52 -25.26 -22.15
C ALA A 227 -5.29 -25.95 -22.76
N GLN A 228 -4.09 -25.55 -22.38
CA GLN A 228 -2.82 -26.12 -22.87
C GLN A 228 -2.19 -27.12 -21.89
N THR A 229 -2.83 -27.35 -20.71
CA THR A 229 -2.32 -28.22 -19.66
C THR A 229 -3.17 -29.50 -19.58
N PRO A 230 -2.72 -30.62 -20.16
CA PRO A 230 -3.47 -31.90 -20.14
C PRO A 230 -3.63 -32.47 -18.73
N ASP A 231 -2.56 -32.41 -17.92
CA ASP A 231 -2.52 -32.99 -16.57
C ASP A 231 -3.34 -32.11 -15.60
N PRO A 232 -4.43 -32.62 -15.00
CA PRO A 232 -5.24 -31.87 -14.03
C PRO A 232 -4.43 -31.36 -12.82
N ALA A 233 -3.40 -32.05 -12.38
CA ALA A 233 -2.57 -31.68 -11.24
C ALA A 233 -1.76 -30.39 -11.51
N ASN A 234 -1.52 -30.07 -12.77
CA ASN A 234 -0.83 -28.85 -13.20
C ASN A 234 -1.79 -27.73 -13.64
N ARG A 235 -3.10 -27.92 -13.53
CA ARG A 235 -4.08 -26.88 -13.81
C ARG A 235 -4.20 -25.87 -12.68
N TRP A 236 -4.44 -24.64 -13.05
CA TRP A 236 -4.54 -23.52 -12.14
C TRP A 236 -5.97 -23.22 -11.72
N ARG A 237 -6.16 -22.89 -10.46
CA ARG A 237 -7.34 -22.22 -9.90
C ARG A 237 -6.99 -20.80 -9.53
N ALA A 238 -7.97 -19.91 -9.54
CA ALA A 238 -7.80 -18.53 -9.11
C ALA A 238 -8.29 -18.35 -7.66
N LEU A 239 -7.45 -17.80 -6.80
CA LEU A 239 -7.83 -17.34 -5.46
C LEU A 239 -7.85 -15.81 -5.44
N VAL A 240 -9.03 -15.20 -5.39
CA VAL A 240 -9.23 -13.76 -5.44
C VAL A 240 -9.58 -13.27 -4.04
N ILE A 241 -8.58 -12.68 -3.35
CA ILE A 241 -8.68 -12.18 -1.99
C ILE A 241 -8.98 -10.68 -2.03
N GLY A 242 -10.22 -10.33 -1.73
CA GLY A 242 -10.68 -8.95 -1.72
C GLY A 242 -12.09 -8.76 -2.25
N ASN A 243 -12.55 -7.52 -2.19
CA ASN A 243 -13.86 -7.11 -2.67
C ASN A 243 -13.77 -5.80 -3.46
N GLY A 244 -14.79 -5.48 -4.24
CA GLY A 244 -14.84 -4.24 -5.01
C GLY A 244 -15.98 -4.17 -6.01
N PRO A 245 -16.12 -3.04 -6.71
CA PRO A 245 -17.29 -2.79 -7.55
C PRO A 245 -17.45 -3.74 -8.74
N VAL A 246 -16.36 -4.39 -9.19
CA VAL A 246 -16.40 -5.31 -10.35
C VAL A 246 -16.46 -6.79 -9.98
N ARG A 247 -16.71 -7.11 -8.70
CA ARG A 247 -16.72 -8.50 -8.21
C ARG A 247 -17.69 -9.40 -8.99
N GLU A 248 -18.93 -9.01 -9.13
CA GLU A 248 -19.97 -9.81 -9.79
C GLU A 248 -19.63 -10.06 -11.27
N ASP A 249 -19.03 -9.05 -11.94
CA ASP A 249 -18.57 -9.19 -13.32
C ASP A 249 -17.43 -10.21 -13.43
N LEU A 250 -16.52 -10.22 -12.45
CA LEU A 250 -15.41 -11.18 -12.40
C LEU A 250 -15.87 -12.60 -12.11
N GLU A 251 -16.86 -12.78 -11.21
CA GLU A 251 -17.47 -14.08 -10.93
C GLU A 251 -18.17 -14.64 -12.19
N ARG A 252 -18.93 -13.81 -12.93
CA ARG A 252 -19.53 -14.18 -14.21
C ARG A 252 -18.48 -14.51 -15.28
N LEU A 253 -17.42 -13.73 -15.35
CA LEU A 253 -16.31 -13.97 -16.29
C LEU A 253 -15.64 -15.32 -16.01
N ALA A 254 -15.32 -15.62 -14.76
CA ALA A 254 -14.71 -16.89 -14.36
C ALA A 254 -15.59 -18.08 -14.78
N ALA A 255 -16.90 -18.00 -14.53
CA ALA A 255 -17.86 -19.02 -14.94
C ALA A 255 -17.92 -19.19 -16.48
N THR A 256 -17.95 -18.09 -17.24
CA THR A 256 -17.95 -18.10 -18.71
C THR A 256 -16.69 -18.75 -19.28
N LEU A 257 -15.52 -18.50 -18.65
CA LEU A 257 -14.24 -19.05 -19.06
C LEU A 257 -13.99 -20.47 -18.56
N GLY A 258 -14.89 -21.02 -17.73
CA GLY A 258 -14.70 -22.33 -17.10
C GLY A 258 -13.52 -22.37 -16.11
N VAL A 259 -13.16 -21.22 -15.53
CA VAL A 259 -12.09 -21.10 -14.54
C VAL A 259 -12.66 -21.35 -13.14
N GLU A 260 -12.09 -22.33 -12.42
CA GLU A 260 -12.39 -22.49 -11.01
C GLU A 260 -11.77 -21.34 -10.22
N ALA A 261 -12.63 -20.45 -9.68
CA ALA A 261 -12.22 -19.27 -8.96
C ALA A 261 -12.93 -19.16 -7.60
N ARG A 262 -12.15 -18.95 -6.54
CA ARG A 262 -12.65 -18.67 -5.19
C ARG A 262 -12.51 -17.18 -4.90
N PHE A 263 -13.64 -16.49 -4.66
CA PHE A 263 -13.68 -15.09 -4.25
C PHE A 263 -13.98 -15.01 -2.76
N THR A 264 -13.01 -14.57 -1.95
CA THR A 264 -13.17 -14.53 -0.49
C THR A 264 -14.02 -13.36 0.00
N GLY A 265 -14.15 -12.30 -0.79
CA GLY A 265 -14.62 -11.01 -0.29
C GLY A 265 -13.51 -10.25 0.45
N ALA A 266 -13.89 -9.13 1.06
CA ALA A 266 -12.98 -8.39 1.93
C ALA A 266 -12.66 -9.23 3.17
N VAL A 267 -11.38 -9.36 3.49
CA VAL A 267 -10.89 -10.07 4.68
C VAL A 267 -10.06 -9.12 5.54
N PRO A 268 -9.98 -9.34 6.85
CA PRO A 268 -9.03 -8.62 7.69
C PRO A 268 -7.60 -8.84 7.21
N PRO A 269 -6.70 -7.84 7.32
CA PRO A 269 -5.29 -7.98 6.90
C PRO A 269 -4.58 -9.19 7.52
N ASP A 270 -4.93 -9.54 8.76
CA ASP A 270 -4.33 -10.67 9.48
C ASP A 270 -4.78 -12.04 8.94
N ALA A 271 -5.84 -12.11 8.16
CA ALA A 271 -6.27 -13.34 7.49
C ALA A 271 -5.56 -13.57 6.14
N VAL A 272 -4.95 -12.52 5.56
CA VAL A 272 -4.28 -12.62 4.25
C VAL A 272 -3.14 -13.63 4.24
N PRO A 273 -2.24 -13.70 5.25
CA PRO A 273 -1.16 -14.68 5.27
C PRO A 273 -1.66 -16.13 5.17
N GLY A 274 -2.67 -16.48 5.98
CA GLY A 274 -3.25 -17.83 5.96
C GLY A 274 -3.91 -18.22 4.63
N LEU A 275 -4.43 -17.23 3.88
CA LEU A 275 -4.97 -17.44 2.54
C LEU A 275 -3.85 -17.58 1.49
N LEU A 276 -2.75 -16.86 1.67
CA LEU A 276 -1.58 -17.00 0.80
C LEU A 276 -0.88 -18.34 0.97
N ASP A 277 -1.03 -19.01 2.12
CA ASP A 277 -0.54 -20.36 2.32
C ASP A 277 -1.18 -21.39 1.34
N ASP A 278 -2.39 -21.13 0.86
CA ASP A 278 -3.09 -21.96 -0.12
C ASP A 278 -2.63 -21.67 -1.59
N ALA A 279 -1.79 -20.65 -1.81
CA ALA A 279 -1.35 -20.25 -3.15
C ALA A 279 -0.02 -20.87 -3.57
N ASP A 280 0.13 -21.16 -4.86
CA ASP A 280 1.38 -21.62 -5.50
C ASP A 280 2.08 -20.50 -6.28
N ALA A 281 1.37 -19.41 -6.57
CA ALA A 281 1.90 -18.18 -7.16
C ALA A 281 1.07 -16.97 -6.74
N GLY A 282 1.67 -15.79 -6.74
CA GLY A 282 0.99 -14.50 -6.62
C GLY A 282 0.89 -13.81 -7.97
N ALA A 283 -0.20 -13.08 -8.23
CA ALA A 283 -0.38 -12.35 -9.47
C ALA A 283 -0.68 -10.86 -9.26
N ALA A 284 0.00 -10.00 -10.04
CA ALA A 284 -0.23 -8.56 -10.13
C ALA A 284 -0.41 -8.16 -11.62
N PRO A 285 -1.55 -8.52 -12.23
CA PRO A 285 -1.74 -8.53 -13.69
C PRO A 285 -2.33 -7.20 -14.20
N TYR A 286 -1.65 -6.09 -13.99
CA TYR A 286 -2.13 -4.76 -14.37
C TYR A 286 -2.36 -4.66 -15.89
N PRO A 287 -3.46 -4.00 -16.34
CA PRO A 287 -3.78 -3.80 -17.75
C PRO A 287 -2.88 -2.72 -18.39
N ALA A 288 -2.89 -2.67 -19.71
CA ALA A 288 -2.03 -1.76 -20.49
C ALA A 288 -2.39 -0.28 -20.34
N ASP A 289 -3.66 0.04 -20.09
CA ASP A 289 -4.17 1.41 -19.92
C ASP A 289 -3.70 2.07 -18.62
N VAL A 290 -3.18 1.30 -17.67
CA VAL A 290 -2.52 1.79 -16.45
C VAL A 290 -1.07 2.20 -16.73
N ALA A 291 -0.45 1.64 -17.78
CA ALA A 291 0.90 1.99 -18.16
C ALA A 291 0.99 3.47 -18.62
N GLY A 292 1.78 4.26 -17.90
CA GLY A 292 2.05 5.68 -18.20
C GLY A 292 1.03 6.69 -17.67
N GLN A 293 -0.07 6.26 -17.03
CA GLN A 293 -1.05 7.17 -16.44
C GLN A 293 -0.98 7.26 -14.92
N ASP A 294 -0.65 6.16 -14.23
CA ASP A 294 -0.61 6.06 -12.78
C ASP A 294 0.66 5.32 -12.30
N ASP A 295 1.81 5.60 -12.93
CA ASP A 295 3.11 4.97 -12.62
C ASP A 295 3.64 5.26 -11.20
N TYR A 296 2.88 6.03 -10.42
CA TYR A 296 3.30 6.46 -9.08
C TYR A 296 3.00 5.43 -7.98
N PHE A 297 2.18 4.42 -8.22
CA PHE A 297 1.76 3.49 -7.17
C PHE A 297 2.87 2.50 -6.77
N SER A 298 2.87 2.13 -5.50
CA SER A 298 3.73 1.09 -4.94
C SER A 298 2.85 -0.08 -4.48
N PRO A 299 2.85 -1.21 -5.21
CA PRO A 299 1.83 -2.25 -5.06
C PRO A 299 2.10 -3.15 -3.85
N LEU A 300 1.40 -2.92 -2.73
CA LEU A 300 1.54 -3.70 -1.49
C LEU A 300 1.47 -5.22 -1.71
N LYS A 301 0.58 -5.69 -2.60
CA LYS A 301 0.43 -7.12 -2.89
C LYS A 301 1.72 -7.80 -3.39
N VAL A 302 2.55 -7.07 -4.13
CA VAL A 302 3.81 -7.62 -4.65
C VAL A 302 4.76 -7.89 -3.47
N TYR A 303 4.88 -6.96 -2.54
CA TYR A 303 5.68 -7.14 -1.32
C TYR A 303 5.11 -8.25 -0.42
N GLU A 304 3.78 -8.37 -0.35
CA GLU A 304 3.12 -9.46 0.41
C GLU A 304 3.44 -10.83 -0.20
N TYR A 305 3.42 -10.97 -1.53
CA TYR A 305 3.82 -12.20 -2.20
C TYR A 305 5.31 -12.51 -2.01
N MET A 306 6.18 -11.49 -2.08
CA MET A 306 7.60 -11.64 -1.77
C MET A 306 7.78 -12.17 -0.35
N ALA A 307 7.11 -11.58 0.64
CA ALA A 307 7.18 -12.00 2.02
C ALA A 307 6.65 -13.42 2.26
N ALA A 308 5.63 -13.84 1.51
CA ALA A 308 5.09 -15.20 1.53
C ALA A 308 5.96 -16.23 0.80
N ALA A 309 7.10 -15.83 0.23
CA ALA A 309 7.97 -16.66 -0.61
C ALA A 309 7.20 -17.30 -1.79
N LEU A 310 6.27 -16.56 -2.40
CA LEU A 310 5.56 -17.00 -3.59
C LEU A 310 6.31 -16.56 -4.85
N PRO A 311 6.39 -17.39 -5.90
CA PRO A 311 6.74 -16.91 -7.23
C PRO A 311 5.69 -15.91 -7.70
N ILE A 312 6.13 -14.82 -8.34
CA ILE A 312 5.25 -13.69 -8.66
C ILE A 312 5.16 -13.54 -10.17
N ILE A 313 3.94 -13.47 -10.70
CA ILE A 313 3.67 -13.06 -12.07
C ILE A 313 3.13 -11.62 -12.02
N ALA A 314 3.84 -10.67 -12.62
CA ALA A 314 3.45 -9.26 -12.55
C ALA A 314 3.65 -8.54 -13.88
N SER A 315 2.72 -7.64 -14.20
CA SER A 315 2.87 -6.75 -15.35
C SER A 315 4.02 -5.76 -15.13
N ALA A 316 4.83 -5.53 -16.16
CA ALA A 316 5.96 -4.62 -16.13
C ALA A 316 5.49 -3.15 -16.20
N VAL A 317 4.83 -2.66 -15.13
CA VAL A 317 4.30 -1.28 -15.02
C VAL A 317 4.74 -0.62 -13.72
N GLY A 318 4.79 0.71 -13.72
CA GLY A 318 5.11 1.52 -12.55
C GLY A 318 6.42 1.10 -11.89
N GLN A 319 6.40 0.90 -10.58
CA GLN A 319 7.57 0.48 -9.80
C GLN A 319 7.87 -1.03 -9.90
N ILE A 320 6.99 -1.85 -10.46
CA ILE A 320 7.16 -3.31 -10.43
C ILE A 320 8.52 -3.76 -11.00
N PRO A 321 9.01 -3.22 -12.14
CA PRO A 321 10.33 -3.58 -12.66
C PRO A 321 11.53 -3.16 -11.78
N SER A 322 11.34 -2.24 -10.83
CA SER A 322 12.36 -1.87 -9.84
C SER A 322 12.27 -2.70 -8.55
N ILE A 323 11.17 -3.42 -8.34
CA ILE A 323 10.94 -4.29 -7.18
C ILE A 323 11.29 -5.74 -7.53
N LEU A 324 10.92 -6.19 -8.72
CA LEU A 324 11.09 -7.57 -9.19
C LEU A 324 12.13 -7.64 -10.32
N GLU A 325 13.05 -8.58 -10.18
CA GLU A 325 13.98 -8.95 -11.24
C GLU A 325 13.43 -10.18 -11.98
N HIS A 326 13.19 -10.01 -13.30
CA HIS A 326 12.66 -11.08 -14.14
C HIS A 326 13.56 -12.33 -14.10
N GLY A 327 12.97 -13.50 -13.83
CA GLY A 327 13.68 -14.79 -13.76
C GLY A 327 14.43 -15.05 -12.44
N ARG A 328 14.54 -14.05 -11.53
CA ARG A 328 15.17 -14.20 -10.21
C ARG A 328 14.17 -14.09 -9.05
N THR A 329 13.37 -13.03 -9.01
CA THR A 329 12.38 -12.80 -7.93
C THR A 329 10.94 -12.83 -8.42
N GLY A 330 10.71 -12.94 -9.72
CA GLY A 330 9.40 -13.06 -10.34
C GLY A 330 9.48 -13.18 -11.84
N ILE A 331 8.32 -13.28 -12.48
CA ILE A 331 8.16 -13.29 -13.93
C ILE A 331 7.45 -11.99 -14.32
N LEU A 332 8.17 -11.09 -14.98
CA LEU A 332 7.59 -9.89 -15.53
C LEU A 332 6.97 -10.19 -16.89
N VAL A 333 5.71 -9.77 -17.08
CA VAL A 333 4.95 -9.92 -18.31
C VAL A 333 4.55 -8.56 -18.88
N PRO A 334 4.34 -8.43 -20.19
CA PRO A 334 3.78 -7.21 -20.76
C PRO A 334 2.40 -6.90 -20.16
N PRO A 335 2.07 -5.63 -19.88
CA PRO A 335 0.79 -5.25 -19.31
C PRO A 335 -0.37 -5.51 -20.27
N GLY A 336 -1.48 -6.02 -19.76
CA GLY A 336 -2.69 -6.27 -20.54
C GLY A 336 -2.62 -7.49 -21.48
N GLU A 337 -1.63 -8.35 -21.36
CA GLU A 337 -1.41 -9.53 -22.21
C GLU A 337 -1.74 -10.84 -21.47
N PRO A 338 -2.99 -11.36 -21.55
CA PRO A 338 -3.37 -12.61 -20.90
C PRO A 338 -2.58 -13.81 -21.41
N ALA A 339 -2.12 -13.82 -22.66
CA ALA A 339 -1.30 -14.88 -23.24
C ALA A 339 0.06 -14.99 -22.51
N ALA A 340 0.70 -13.85 -22.22
CA ALA A 340 1.96 -13.84 -21.46
C ALA A 340 1.77 -14.30 -20.01
N VAL A 341 0.62 -13.98 -19.40
CA VAL A 341 0.24 -14.54 -18.09
C VAL A 341 0.08 -16.06 -18.16
N ALA A 342 -0.55 -16.57 -19.22
CA ALA A 342 -0.71 -18.02 -19.44
C ALA A 342 0.64 -18.74 -19.61
N GLU A 343 1.54 -18.20 -20.40
CA GLU A 343 2.90 -18.74 -20.59
C GLU A 343 3.65 -18.81 -19.27
N ALA A 344 3.58 -17.75 -18.45
CA ALA A 344 4.19 -17.73 -17.10
C ALA A 344 3.56 -18.80 -16.19
N LEU A 345 2.24 -18.98 -16.22
CA LEU A 345 1.54 -20.01 -15.45
C LEU A 345 1.95 -21.41 -15.91
N ILE A 346 2.03 -21.69 -17.22
CA ILE A 346 2.48 -22.97 -17.78
C ILE A 346 3.92 -23.28 -17.35
N LEU A 347 4.81 -22.27 -17.45
CA LEU A 347 6.20 -22.42 -17.02
C LEU A 347 6.28 -22.79 -15.54
N LEU A 348 5.56 -22.07 -14.68
CA LEU A 348 5.53 -22.36 -13.25
C LEU A 348 4.87 -23.70 -12.94
N ALA A 349 3.87 -24.16 -13.71
CA ALA A 349 3.25 -25.45 -13.52
C ALA A 349 4.23 -26.59 -13.77
N GLY A 350 5.02 -26.48 -14.85
CA GLY A 350 5.98 -27.51 -15.28
C GLY A 350 7.27 -27.58 -14.45
N ASP A 351 7.62 -26.53 -13.68
CA ASP A 351 8.89 -26.46 -12.95
C ASP A 351 8.71 -26.09 -11.47
N PRO A 352 8.51 -27.07 -10.58
CA PRO A 352 8.43 -26.85 -9.14
C PRO A 352 9.70 -26.23 -8.54
N ALA A 353 10.89 -26.56 -9.07
CA ALA A 353 12.15 -26.01 -8.58
C ALA A 353 12.28 -24.52 -8.93
N LEU A 354 11.79 -24.12 -10.10
CA LEU A 354 11.69 -22.70 -10.47
C LEU A 354 10.78 -21.95 -9.50
N ARG A 355 9.59 -22.51 -9.17
CA ARG A 355 8.68 -21.87 -8.19
C ARG A 355 9.37 -21.63 -6.86
N GLU A 356 10.06 -22.63 -6.33
CA GLU A 356 10.78 -22.54 -5.07
C GLU A 356 11.92 -21.51 -5.13
N ARG A 357 12.72 -21.54 -6.18
CA ARG A 357 13.84 -20.60 -6.37
C ARG A 357 13.37 -19.15 -6.45
N LEU A 358 12.34 -18.86 -7.27
CA LEU A 358 11.79 -17.52 -7.40
C LEU A 358 11.23 -17.01 -6.07
N GLY A 359 10.45 -17.83 -5.38
CA GLY A 359 9.84 -17.47 -4.10
C GLY A 359 10.89 -17.22 -3.02
N THR A 360 11.90 -18.09 -2.89
CA THR A 360 12.99 -17.92 -1.92
C THR A 360 13.79 -16.65 -2.19
N SER A 361 14.11 -16.37 -3.46
CA SER A 361 14.83 -15.15 -3.83
C SER A 361 13.99 -13.89 -3.56
N ALA A 362 12.68 -13.94 -3.86
CA ALA A 362 11.76 -12.85 -3.56
C ALA A 362 11.66 -12.56 -2.05
N ARG A 363 11.59 -13.61 -1.24
CA ARG A 363 11.59 -13.49 0.24
C ARG A 363 12.86 -12.85 0.76
N ALA A 364 14.01 -13.29 0.29
CA ALA A 364 15.30 -12.71 0.68
C ALA A 364 15.37 -11.21 0.37
N ASP A 365 14.89 -10.78 -0.81
CA ASP A 365 14.83 -9.35 -1.16
C ASP A 365 13.83 -8.60 -0.27
N ALA A 366 12.68 -9.21 0.09
CA ALA A 366 11.71 -8.58 1.00
C ALA A 366 12.32 -8.32 2.39
N GLU A 367 13.04 -9.30 2.93
CA GLU A 367 13.72 -9.18 4.22
C GLU A 367 14.81 -8.13 4.21
N GLN A 368 15.61 -8.10 3.16
CA GLN A 368 16.77 -7.22 3.06
C GLN A 368 16.39 -5.77 2.73
N HIS A 369 15.37 -5.55 1.89
CA HIS A 369 15.16 -4.25 1.27
C HIS A 369 13.77 -3.65 1.52
N PHE A 370 12.75 -4.47 1.82
CA PHE A 370 11.36 -4.02 1.79
C PHE A 370 10.60 -4.26 3.10
N SER A 371 11.29 -4.48 4.24
CA SER A 371 10.61 -4.50 5.53
C SER A 371 10.16 -3.09 5.95
N TRP A 372 9.04 -2.98 6.66
CA TRP A 372 8.56 -1.69 7.19
C TRP A 372 9.57 -1.05 8.15
N ASP A 373 10.32 -1.86 8.91
CA ASP A 373 11.39 -1.35 9.78
C ASP A 373 12.51 -0.72 8.95
N GLY A 374 12.87 -1.33 7.81
CA GLY A 374 13.83 -0.76 6.84
C GLY A 374 13.30 0.51 6.18
N VAL A 375 12.01 0.57 5.85
CA VAL A 375 11.34 1.78 5.35
C VAL A 375 11.47 2.92 6.36
N LEU A 376 11.08 2.67 7.61
CA LEU A 376 11.18 3.67 8.68
C LEU A 376 12.62 4.11 8.95
N THR A 377 13.56 3.16 8.94
CA THR A 377 14.99 3.44 9.14
C THR A 377 15.52 4.40 8.07
N ARG A 378 15.19 4.20 6.79
CA ARG A 378 15.59 5.11 5.71
C ARG A 378 15.03 6.53 5.91
N ILE A 379 13.79 6.66 6.37
CA ILE A 379 13.17 7.95 6.67
C ILE A 379 13.88 8.63 7.84
N THR A 380 14.07 7.91 8.93
CA THR A 380 14.63 8.47 10.17
C THR A 380 16.10 8.84 10.08
N HIS A 381 16.89 8.17 9.23
CA HIS A 381 18.28 8.56 8.95
C HIS A 381 18.41 9.94 8.27
N CYS A 382 17.36 10.40 7.61
CA CYS A 382 17.31 11.71 6.97
C CYS A 382 16.83 12.83 7.91
N LEU A 383 16.36 12.48 9.12
CA LEU A 383 15.88 13.46 10.10
C LEU A 383 17.06 14.15 10.83
N PRO A 384 16.89 15.44 11.21
CA PRO A 384 17.80 16.07 12.14
C PRO A 384 17.78 15.36 13.50
N PRO A 385 18.85 15.47 14.30
CA PRO A 385 18.87 14.89 15.63
C PRO A 385 17.65 15.37 16.46
N ILE A 386 16.93 14.42 17.06
CA ILE A 386 15.81 14.75 17.96
C ILE A 386 16.40 15.50 19.17
N ARG A 387 16.11 16.78 19.27
CA ARG A 387 16.48 17.57 20.45
C ARG A 387 15.73 16.97 21.63
N ARG A 388 16.45 16.46 22.64
CA ARG A 388 15.84 16.07 23.92
C ARG A 388 15.21 17.32 24.51
N ALA A 389 13.90 17.30 24.73
CA ALA A 389 13.24 18.35 25.49
C ALA A 389 14.03 18.52 26.79
N ALA A 390 14.54 19.74 27.03
CA ALA A 390 15.11 20.08 28.31
C ALA A 390 14.00 19.87 29.35
N THR A 391 14.20 18.90 30.23
CA THR A 391 13.36 18.71 31.41
C THR A 391 13.45 20.01 32.22
N GLN A 392 12.40 20.85 32.16
CA GLN A 392 12.16 21.88 33.17
C GLN A 392 11.36 21.29 34.30
#